data_42ccda96469664a651ae0c260b1a872b
#
_entry.id   42ccda96469664a651ae0c260b1a872b
#
_cell.length_a   1.000
_cell.length_b   1.000
_cell.length_c   1.000
_cell.angle_alpha   90.00
_cell.angle_beta   90.00
_cell.angle_gamma   90.00
#
_symmetry.space_group_name_H-M   'P 1'
#
loop_
_entity.id
_entity.type
_entity.pdbx_description
1 polymer ?
#
loop_
_entity_poly.entity_id
_entity_poly.type
_entity_poly.pdbx_seq_one_letter_code
_entity_poly.pdbx_strand_id
1 'polypeptide(L)'
;MIKKTFYQNSKYAQELIQTFESDFVFGEKTINRLKISKINAVKKNQLVKLSERINSIEDCSLKMNSKNIVMGDGNVDGSIMLIGEAPGLLEDKVGKPFQGDVGSLLNKMLLAINIKRENIYITYALNFRPPEDRKPLGHEIRKYSE
;
A
#
# COMPACT_ATOMS: atom_id res chain seq x y z
N MET A 1 -45.77 -0.69 -13.17
CA MET A 1 -45.31 0.38 -12.26
C MET A 1 -43.77 0.35 -12.03
N ILE A 2 -43.07 -0.71 -12.38
CA ILE A 2 -41.60 -0.89 -12.12
C ILE A 2 -40.68 -0.15 -13.13
N LYS A 3 -41.12 0.09 -14.37
CA LYS A 3 -40.30 0.75 -15.40
C LYS A 3 -40.03 2.25 -15.19
N LYS A 4 -40.89 2.98 -14.47
CA LYS A 4 -40.69 4.42 -14.20
C LYS A 4 -39.60 4.70 -13.17
N THR A 5 -39.42 3.82 -12.17
CA THR A 5 -38.43 3.98 -11.11
C THR A 5 -36.99 3.80 -11.61
N PHE A 6 -36.80 2.91 -12.58
CA PHE A 6 -35.45 2.65 -13.15
C PHE A 6 -34.93 3.83 -14.00
N TYR A 7 -35.86 4.51 -14.74
CA TYR A 7 -35.49 5.66 -15.56
C TYR A 7 -35.20 6.91 -14.75
N GLN A 8 -35.89 7.12 -13.63
CA GLN A 8 -35.62 8.24 -12.71
C GLN A 8 -34.27 8.07 -11.99
N ASN A 9 -33.90 6.84 -11.58
CA ASN A 9 -32.64 6.56 -10.94
C ASN A 9 -31.45 6.74 -11.91
N SER A 10 -31.61 6.42 -13.20
CA SER A 10 -30.55 6.62 -14.18
C SER A 10 -30.31 8.10 -14.50
N LYS A 11 -31.34 8.90 -14.53
CA LYS A 11 -31.25 10.36 -14.73
C LYS A 11 -30.62 11.05 -13.51
N TYR A 12 -31.01 10.64 -12.32
CA TYR A 12 -30.43 11.14 -11.07
C TYR A 12 -28.96 10.75 -10.92
N ALA A 13 -28.57 9.54 -11.34
CA ALA A 13 -27.19 9.10 -11.38
C ALA A 13 -26.34 9.90 -12.39
N GLN A 14 -26.91 10.25 -13.55
CA GLN A 14 -26.25 11.10 -14.54
C GLN A 14 -26.08 12.54 -14.06
N GLU A 15 -27.08 13.10 -13.39
CA GLU A 15 -26.99 14.43 -12.78
C GLU A 15 -25.95 14.48 -11.65
N LEU A 16 -25.88 13.45 -10.80
CA LEU A 16 -24.86 13.32 -9.76
C LEU A 16 -23.44 13.23 -10.35
N ILE A 17 -23.25 12.46 -11.40
CA ILE A 17 -21.96 12.33 -12.08
C ILE A 17 -21.51 13.68 -12.69
N GLN A 18 -22.43 14.46 -13.26
CA GLN A 18 -22.13 15.79 -13.80
C GLN A 18 -21.84 16.83 -12.72
N THR A 19 -22.42 16.69 -11.52
CA THR A 19 -22.22 17.64 -10.40
C THR A 19 -20.86 17.47 -9.72
N PHE A 20 -20.25 16.28 -9.82
CA PHE A 20 -18.97 15.98 -9.17
C PHE A 20 -17.73 16.29 -10.02
N GLU A 21 -17.87 16.88 -11.25
CA GLU A 21 -16.74 17.21 -12.13
C GLU A 21 -15.63 16.15 -12.12
N SER A 22 -15.97 14.88 -11.96
CA SER A 22 -14.99 13.83 -11.93
C SER A 22 -14.60 13.50 -13.38
N ASP A 23 -13.34 13.68 -13.74
CA ASP A 23 -12.69 13.16 -14.95
C ASP A 23 -12.70 11.62 -15.00
N PHE A 24 -13.74 11.01 -14.46
CA PHE A 24 -13.90 9.56 -14.43
C PHE A 24 -14.40 9.09 -15.80
N VAL A 25 -13.46 8.79 -16.66
CA VAL A 25 -13.76 8.08 -17.92
C VAL A 25 -13.99 6.60 -17.57
N PHE A 26 -15.26 6.17 -17.58
CA PHE A 26 -15.56 4.75 -17.58
C PHE A 26 -14.98 4.15 -18.86
N GLY A 27 -13.94 3.33 -18.75
CA GLY A 27 -13.37 2.63 -19.89
C GLY A 27 -14.45 1.73 -20.55
N GLU A 28 -14.59 1.81 -21.87
CA GLU A 28 -15.54 1.02 -22.67
C GLU A 28 -15.38 -0.50 -22.57
N LYS A 29 -14.32 -0.97 -21.90
CA LYS A 29 -14.04 -2.39 -21.73
C LYS A 29 -14.37 -2.86 -20.32
N THR A 30 -15.27 -3.84 -20.24
CA THR A 30 -15.55 -4.56 -19.00
C THR A 30 -14.27 -5.13 -18.39
N ILE A 31 -14.02 -4.82 -17.12
CA ILE A 31 -12.88 -5.39 -16.39
C ILE A 31 -13.13 -6.88 -16.16
N ASN A 32 -12.39 -7.73 -16.86
CA ASN A 32 -12.46 -9.17 -16.67
C ASN A 32 -11.74 -9.56 -15.37
N ARG A 33 -12.49 -9.68 -14.29
CA ARG A 33 -11.99 -10.04 -12.95
C ARG A 33 -11.43 -11.47 -12.87
N LEU A 34 -11.69 -12.32 -13.86
CA LEU A 34 -11.14 -13.69 -13.91
C LEU A 34 -9.66 -13.75 -14.33
N LYS A 35 -9.05 -12.61 -14.76
CA LYS A 35 -7.61 -12.52 -15.05
C LYS A 35 -6.75 -12.23 -13.81
N ILE A 36 -7.33 -12.19 -12.62
CA ILE A 36 -6.67 -11.77 -11.37
C ILE A 36 -5.44 -12.62 -11.03
N SER A 37 -5.47 -13.93 -11.27
CA SER A 37 -4.35 -14.82 -10.92
C SER A 37 -3.03 -14.51 -11.65
N LYS A 38 -3.09 -14.09 -12.93
CA LYS A 38 -1.89 -13.70 -13.69
C LYS A 38 -1.34 -12.34 -13.26
N ILE A 39 -2.22 -11.41 -12.88
CA ILE A 39 -1.83 -10.08 -12.42
C ILE A 39 -1.10 -10.19 -11.07
N ASN A 40 -1.53 -11.06 -10.18
CA ASN A 40 -0.92 -11.26 -8.85
C ASN A 40 0.51 -11.78 -8.96
N ALA A 41 0.78 -12.70 -9.88
CA ALA A 41 2.13 -13.19 -10.12
C ALA A 41 3.05 -12.08 -10.66
N VAL A 42 2.54 -11.21 -11.53
CA VAL A 42 3.29 -10.07 -12.08
C VAL A 42 3.63 -9.07 -10.98
N LYS A 43 2.68 -8.68 -10.12
CA LYS A 43 2.91 -7.74 -9.01
C LYS A 43 3.93 -8.27 -8.02
N LYS A 44 3.85 -9.55 -7.64
CA LYS A 44 4.83 -10.17 -6.74
C LYS A 44 6.24 -10.13 -7.34
N ASN A 45 6.38 -10.46 -8.63
CA ASN A 45 7.67 -10.37 -9.31
C ASN A 45 8.19 -8.93 -9.40
N GLN A 46 7.32 -7.94 -9.55
CA GLN A 46 7.71 -6.53 -9.52
C GLN A 46 8.18 -6.10 -8.13
N LEU A 47 7.56 -6.58 -7.05
CA LEU A 47 8.01 -6.32 -5.68
C LEU A 47 9.38 -6.95 -5.39
N VAL A 48 9.66 -8.15 -5.91
CA VAL A 48 10.99 -8.76 -5.80
C VAL A 48 12.04 -7.91 -6.50
N LYS A 49 11.78 -7.49 -7.74
CA LYS A 49 12.69 -6.59 -8.48
C LYS A 49 12.88 -5.24 -7.78
N LEU A 50 11.81 -4.68 -7.18
CA LEU A 50 11.90 -3.45 -6.39
C LEU A 50 12.79 -3.67 -5.15
N SER A 51 12.63 -4.80 -4.45
CA SER A 51 13.48 -5.15 -3.32
C SER A 51 14.95 -5.25 -3.72
N GLU A 52 15.25 -5.86 -4.86
CA GLU A 52 16.61 -5.94 -5.39
C GLU A 52 17.16 -4.55 -5.72
N ARG A 53 16.38 -3.67 -6.35
CA ARG A 53 16.77 -2.28 -6.63
C ARG A 53 17.06 -1.50 -5.35
N ILE A 54 16.19 -1.58 -4.34
CA ILE A 54 16.40 -0.92 -3.05
C ILE A 54 17.65 -1.48 -2.36
N ASN A 55 17.88 -2.78 -2.44
CA ASN A 55 19.09 -3.40 -1.91
C ASN A 55 20.37 -3.03 -2.69
N SER A 56 20.26 -2.63 -3.94
CA SER A 56 21.39 -2.17 -4.75
C SER A 56 21.77 -0.70 -4.54
N ILE A 57 20.99 0.06 -3.76
CA ILE A 57 21.33 1.46 -3.46
C ILE A 57 22.68 1.48 -2.71
N GLU A 58 23.65 2.15 -3.31
CA GLU A 58 24.99 2.36 -2.74
C GLU A 58 25.01 3.60 -1.85
N ASP A 59 26.00 3.66 -0.93
CA ASP A 59 26.18 4.78 0.01
C ASP A 59 24.93 5.15 0.82
N CYS A 60 24.11 4.17 1.15
CA CYS A 60 22.91 4.35 1.96
C CYS A 60 23.22 4.12 3.43
N SER A 61 23.32 5.19 4.22
CA SER A 61 23.57 5.13 5.68
C SER A 61 22.51 4.32 6.42
N LEU A 62 21.26 4.37 5.97
CA LEU A 62 20.16 3.59 6.57
C LEU A 62 20.37 2.09 6.37
N LYS A 63 20.79 1.67 5.18
CA LYS A 63 21.08 0.26 4.89
C LYS A 63 22.23 -0.29 5.74
N MET A 64 23.28 0.50 5.96
CA MET A 64 24.44 0.09 6.76
C MET A 64 24.08 -0.16 8.24
N ASN A 65 23.06 0.52 8.74
CA ASN A 65 22.61 0.43 10.14
C ASN A 65 21.43 -0.55 10.35
N SER A 66 20.86 -1.09 9.28
CA SER A 66 19.72 -2.02 9.33
C SER A 66 20.16 -3.47 9.17
N LYS A 67 19.45 -4.39 9.84
CA LYS A 67 19.66 -5.83 9.69
C LYS A 67 18.88 -6.40 8.49
N ASN A 68 17.66 -5.94 8.31
CA ASN A 68 16.75 -6.43 7.28
C ASN A 68 16.13 -5.27 6.51
N ILE A 69 15.80 -5.53 5.25
CA ILE A 69 14.88 -4.69 4.50
C ILE A 69 13.45 -5.01 4.89
N VAL A 70 12.65 -4.01 5.17
CA VAL A 70 11.22 -4.16 5.49
C VAL A 70 10.40 -3.70 4.29
N MET A 71 10.08 -4.64 3.39
CA MET A 71 9.35 -4.31 2.14
C MET A 71 7.86 -4.10 2.36
N GLY A 72 7.22 -5.01 3.05
CA GLY A 72 5.79 -4.94 3.30
C GLY A 72 5.20 -6.30 3.65
N ASP A 73 3.94 -6.29 4.06
CA ASP A 73 3.19 -7.48 4.47
C ASP A 73 1.71 -7.35 4.08
N GLY A 74 1.04 -8.49 3.88
CA GLY A 74 -0.37 -8.55 3.56
C GLY A 74 -0.68 -8.73 2.08
N ASN A 75 -1.85 -8.25 1.65
CA ASN A 75 -2.36 -8.49 0.31
C ASN A 75 -1.96 -7.41 -0.69
N VAL A 76 -1.09 -7.74 -1.63
CA VAL A 76 -0.63 -6.85 -2.72
C VAL A 76 -1.78 -6.38 -3.63
N ASP A 77 -2.89 -7.12 -3.67
CA ASP A 77 -4.08 -6.80 -4.44
C ASP A 77 -5.20 -6.18 -3.58
N GLY A 78 -4.90 -5.90 -2.31
CA GLY A 78 -5.82 -5.21 -1.43
C GLY A 78 -6.18 -3.82 -1.97
N SER A 79 -7.42 -3.41 -1.73
CA SER A 79 -7.91 -2.08 -2.12
C SER A 79 -7.34 -0.96 -1.25
N ILE A 80 -6.71 -1.31 -0.12
CA ILE A 80 -6.12 -0.37 0.83
C ILE A 80 -4.64 -0.68 0.98
N MET A 81 -3.82 0.36 0.95
CA MET A 81 -2.40 0.33 1.28
C MET A 81 -2.13 1.29 2.43
N LEU A 82 -1.51 0.79 3.50
CA LEU A 82 -1.04 1.61 4.61
C LEU A 82 0.46 1.82 4.48
N ILE A 83 0.88 3.08 4.56
CA ILE A 83 2.28 3.46 4.44
C ILE A 83 2.70 4.17 5.72
N GLY A 84 3.61 3.57 6.47
CA GLY A 84 4.31 4.23 7.58
C GLY A 84 5.55 4.97 7.11
N GLU A 85 6.21 5.70 7.99
CA GLU A 85 7.41 6.50 7.69
C GLU A 85 8.64 5.60 7.49
N ALA A 86 9.03 4.86 8.52
CA ALA A 86 10.20 4.01 8.53
C ALA A 86 10.06 2.86 9.55
N PRO A 87 10.79 1.74 9.40
CA PRO A 87 10.79 0.66 10.37
C PRO A 87 11.46 1.07 11.68
N GLY A 88 11.00 0.52 12.80
CA GLY A 88 11.65 0.55 14.09
C GLY A 88 12.51 -0.71 14.34
N LEU A 89 13.01 -0.84 15.59
CA LEU A 89 13.90 -1.94 15.98
C LEU A 89 13.26 -3.33 15.81
N LEU A 90 11.97 -3.47 16.13
CA LEU A 90 11.28 -4.76 16.04
C LEU A 90 11.03 -5.15 14.60
N GLU A 91 10.64 -4.20 13.78
CA GLU A 91 10.41 -4.40 12.35
C GLU A 91 11.70 -4.77 11.64
N ASP A 92 12.80 -4.09 11.96
CA ASP A 92 14.13 -4.39 11.43
C ASP A 92 14.61 -5.81 11.82
N LYS A 93 14.30 -6.26 13.05
CA LYS A 93 14.64 -7.63 13.49
C LYS A 93 13.84 -8.71 12.78
N VAL A 94 12.54 -8.46 12.55
CA VAL A 94 11.60 -9.45 12.00
C VAL A 94 11.52 -9.37 10.47
N GLY A 95 11.85 -8.22 9.86
CA GLY A 95 11.68 -7.96 8.43
C GLY A 95 10.24 -7.70 8.00
N LYS A 96 9.32 -7.39 8.95
CA LYS A 96 7.91 -7.14 8.68
C LYS A 96 7.45 -5.82 9.27
N PRO A 97 6.53 -5.09 8.60
CA PRO A 97 6.04 -3.81 9.09
C PRO A 97 5.12 -3.95 10.30
N PHE A 98 5.09 -2.92 11.13
CA PHE A 98 4.22 -2.75 12.28
C PHE A 98 4.18 -3.98 13.19
N GLN A 99 5.26 -4.19 13.92
CA GLN A 99 5.43 -5.26 14.91
C GLN A 99 5.27 -4.73 16.34
N GLY A 100 5.21 -5.62 17.31
CA GLY A 100 5.08 -5.27 18.72
C GLY A 100 3.77 -4.56 19.09
N ASP A 101 3.83 -3.64 20.04
CA ASP A 101 2.65 -2.95 20.59
C ASP A 101 1.96 -2.07 19.55
N VAL A 102 2.72 -1.36 18.72
CA VAL A 102 2.19 -0.52 17.63
C VAL A 102 1.45 -1.38 16.59
N GLY A 103 2.01 -2.53 16.22
CA GLY A 103 1.37 -3.48 15.32
C GLY A 103 0.09 -4.09 15.93
N SER A 104 0.12 -4.40 17.22
CA SER A 104 -1.05 -4.89 17.94
C SER A 104 -2.17 -3.85 17.99
N LEU A 105 -1.82 -2.59 18.26
CA LEU A 105 -2.78 -1.48 18.24
C LEU A 105 -3.39 -1.31 16.83
N LEU A 106 -2.56 -1.28 15.78
CA LEU A 106 -3.02 -1.20 14.40
C LEU A 106 -4.00 -2.33 14.07
N ASN A 107 -3.70 -3.56 14.47
CA ASN A 107 -4.58 -4.70 14.24
C ASN A 107 -5.94 -4.52 14.92
N LYS A 108 -5.98 -4.00 16.16
CA LYS A 108 -7.22 -3.70 16.87
C LYS A 108 -8.03 -2.60 16.17
N MET A 109 -7.35 -1.54 15.69
CA MET A 109 -8.01 -0.46 14.94
C MET A 109 -8.62 -0.97 13.63
N LEU A 110 -7.90 -1.80 12.89
CA LEU A 110 -8.40 -2.41 11.66
C LEU A 110 -9.62 -3.31 11.93
N LEU A 111 -9.56 -4.12 12.98
CA LEU A 111 -10.69 -4.98 13.39
C LEU A 111 -11.92 -4.17 13.77
N ALA A 112 -11.75 -3.02 14.43
CA ALA A 112 -12.87 -2.14 14.82
C ALA A 112 -13.66 -1.61 13.60
N ILE A 113 -13.04 -1.54 12.43
CA ILE A 113 -13.68 -1.14 11.16
C ILE A 113 -13.92 -2.34 10.23
N ASN A 114 -13.92 -3.56 10.78
CA ASN A 114 -14.12 -4.81 10.03
C ASN A 114 -13.12 -5.05 8.89
N ILE A 115 -11.90 -4.55 9.01
CA ILE A 115 -10.81 -4.81 8.07
C ILE A 115 -9.84 -5.80 8.71
N LYS A 116 -9.57 -6.91 8.03
CA LYS A 116 -8.52 -7.84 8.44
C LYS A 116 -7.18 -7.38 7.85
N ARG A 117 -6.11 -7.46 8.66
CA ARG A 117 -4.74 -7.10 8.23
C ARG A 117 -4.32 -7.81 6.94
N GLU A 118 -4.69 -9.07 6.80
CA GLU A 118 -4.40 -9.90 5.62
C GLU A 118 -5.07 -9.43 4.31
N ASN A 119 -6.09 -8.54 4.39
CA ASN A 119 -6.81 -8.02 3.22
C ASN A 119 -6.23 -6.71 2.68
N ILE A 120 -5.29 -6.11 3.38
CA ILE A 120 -4.65 -4.85 3.01
C ILE A 120 -3.15 -5.07 2.82
N TYR A 121 -2.48 -4.16 2.12
CA TYR A 121 -1.04 -4.14 2.02
C TYR A 121 -0.47 -3.07 2.95
N ILE A 122 0.54 -3.44 3.75
CA ILE A 122 1.15 -2.55 4.74
C ILE A 122 2.64 -2.45 4.44
N THR A 123 3.18 -1.23 4.38
CA THR A 123 4.58 -0.99 4.09
C THR A 123 5.07 0.30 4.76
N TYR A 124 6.32 0.66 4.50
CA TYR A 124 6.93 1.92 4.89
C TYR A 124 7.39 2.71 3.67
N ALA A 125 7.48 4.04 3.81
CA ALA A 125 8.06 4.91 2.80
C ALA A 125 9.57 4.68 2.67
N LEU A 126 10.25 4.39 3.78
CA LEU A 126 11.64 3.96 3.82
C LEU A 126 11.71 2.51 4.29
N ASN A 127 12.47 1.66 3.61
CA ASN A 127 12.51 0.23 3.88
C ASN A 127 13.63 -0.19 4.84
N PHE A 128 14.51 0.73 5.23
CA PHE A 128 15.57 0.52 6.19
C PHE A 128 15.35 1.37 7.44
N ARG A 129 15.73 0.80 8.59
CA ARG A 129 15.58 1.46 9.89
C ARG A 129 16.58 2.61 10.04
N PRO A 130 16.13 3.84 10.39
CA PRO A 130 17.03 4.91 10.78
C PRO A 130 17.75 4.57 12.10
N PRO A 131 19.03 4.98 12.27
CA PRO A 131 19.75 4.80 13.52
C PRO A 131 18.98 5.37 14.71
N GLU A 132 18.93 4.64 15.82
CA GLU A 132 18.26 5.04 17.07
C GLU A 132 16.78 5.42 16.92
N ASP A 133 16.10 4.87 15.90
CA ASP A 133 14.69 5.15 15.59
C ASP A 133 14.39 6.65 15.37
N ARG A 134 15.40 7.45 14.99
CA ARG A 134 15.23 8.86 14.66
C ARG A 134 14.43 9.07 13.39
N LYS A 135 13.94 10.28 13.19
CA LYS A 135 13.34 10.66 11.91
C LYS A 135 14.39 10.61 10.78
N PRO A 136 13.99 10.17 9.58
CA PRO A 136 14.85 10.20 8.39
C PRO A 136 15.31 11.63 8.05
N LEU A 137 16.53 11.76 7.59
CA LEU A 137 17.07 13.04 7.16
C LEU A 137 16.67 13.35 5.71
N GLY A 138 16.60 14.62 5.35
CA GLY A 138 16.16 15.04 4.01
C GLY A 138 17.01 14.48 2.86
N HIS A 139 18.32 14.24 3.07
CA HIS A 139 19.18 13.61 2.06
C HIS A 139 18.92 12.10 1.94
N GLU A 140 18.55 11.43 3.04
CA GLU A 140 18.17 10.01 3.03
C GLU A 140 16.86 9.82 2.23
N ILE A 141 15.87 10.70 2.47
CA ILE A 141 14.61 10.67 1.72
C ILE A 141 14.85 10.90 0.23
N ARG A 142 15.70 11.86 -0.15
CA ARG A 142 16.01 12.12 -1.56
C ARG A 142 16.60 10.93 -2.28
N LYS A 143 17.49 10.18 -1.65
CA LYS A 143 18.05 8.95 -2.23
C LYS A 143 17.00 7.88 -2.57
N TYR A 144 15.86 7.88 -1.89
CA TYR A 144 14.75 6.96 -2.15
C TYR A 144 13.77 7.45 -3.22
N SER A 145 13.83 8.74 -3.59
CA SER A 145 12.94 9.32 -4.59
C SER A 145 13.48 9.24 -6.03
N GLU A 146 14.71 8.79 -6.21
CA GLU A 146 15.35 8.54 -7.51
C GLU A 146 15.14 7.09 -7.99
#